data_153c1a658ac73ba22cb52b636c8b8442
#
_entry.id   153c1a658ac73ba22cb52b636c8b8442
#
_cell.length_a   1.000
_cell.length_b   1.000
_cell.length_c   1.000
_cell.angle_alpha   90.00
_cell.angle_beta   90.00
_cell.angle_gamma   90.00
#
_symmetry.space_group_name_H-M   'P 1'
#
loop_
_entity.id
_entity.type
_entity.pdbx_description
1 polymer ?
#
loop_
_entity_poly.entity_id
_entity_poly.type
_entity_poly.pdbx_seq_one_letter_code
_entity_poly.pdbx_strand_id
1 'polypeptide(L)'
;MKYLLAITIITMALCLGGCASEPGKVYSGKYFYNFESSSFTPDGTQENWCLDGNMEQAELPAKSQSGPWGTAHVVVRGQLSPPGHYCNLGGSKYMLKVFKVIDVTDRQAQAN
;
A
#
# COMPACT_ATOMS: atom_id res chain seq x y z
N MET A 1 -12.89 -41.93 26.95
CA MET A 1 -11.55 -41.39 26.82
C MET A 1 -11.10 -41.32 25.37
N LYS A 2 -11.33 -42.30 24.55
CA LYS A 2 -10.90 -42.27 23.14
C LYS A 2 -11.59 -41.19 22.32
N TYR A 3 -12.78 -40.79 22.70
CA TYR A 3 -13.54 -39.78 21.95
C TYR A 3 -13.07 -38.33 22.17
N LEU A 4 -12.51 -38.04 23.33
CA LEU A 4 -12.00 -36.71 23.65
C LEU A 4 -10.80 -36.32 22.80
N LEU A 5 -9.94 -37.27 22.48
CA LEU A 5 -8.75 -37.02 21.64
C LEU A 5 -9.12 -36.67 20.19
N ALA A 6 -10.13 -37.34 19.66
CA ALA A 6 -10.61 -37.09 18.30
C ALA A 6 -11.17 -35.67 18.14
N ILE A 7 -11.93 -35.21 19.14
CA ILE A 7 -12.52 -33.87 19.12
C ILE A 7 -11.43 -32.77 19.14
N THR A 8 -10.38 -32.98 19.92
CA THR A 8 -9.28 -32.02 20.04
C THR A 8 -8.55 -31.83 18.70
N ILE A 9 -8.33 -32.90 17.96
CA ILE A 9 -7.65 -32.86 16.67
C ILE A 9 -8.46 -32.07 15.63
N ILE A 10 -9.77 -32.28 15.62
CA ILE A 10 -10.67 -31.58 14.69
C ILE A 10 -10.67 -30.07 14.94
N THR A 11 -10.63 -29.65 16.19
CA THR A 11 -10.60 -28.23 16.55
C THR A 11 -9.32 -27.55 16.07
N MET A 12 -8.18 -28.21 16.17
CA MET A 12 -6.92 -27.66 15.66
C MET A 12 -6.92 -27.48 14.13
N ALA A 13 -7.46 -28.44 13.42
CA ALA A 13 -7.54 -28.35 11.95
C ALA A 13 -8.38 -27.16 11.49
N LEU A 14 -9.48 -26.88 12.18
CA LEU A 14 -10.33 -25.73 11.85
C LEU A 14 -9.62 -24.39 12.07
N CYS A 15 -8.84 -24.25 13.14
CA CYS A 15 -8.06 -23.03 13.38
C CYS A 15 -7.04 -22.76 12.28
N LEU A 16 -6.35 -23.76 11.79
CA LEU A 16 -5.38 -23.62 10.70
C LEU A 16 -6.05 -23.19 9.39
N GLY A 17 -7.23 -23.69 9.09
CA GLY A 17 -7.97 -23.33 7.90
C GLY A 17 -8.55 -21.92 7.93
N GLY A 18 -8.77 -21.35 9.13
CA GLY A 18 -9.33 -20.00 9.29
C GLY A 18 -8.34 -18.88 9.33
N CYS A 19 -7.03 -19.17 9.25
CA CYS A 19 -5.97 -18.17 9.40
C CYS A 19 -5.36 -17.75 8.05
N ALA A 20 -6.13 -17.77 6.97
CA ALA A 20 -5.67 -17.29 5.66
C ALA A 20 -5.40 -15.79 5.73
N SER A 21 -4.18 -15.37 5.39
CA SER A 21 -3.79 -13.97 5.36
C SER A 21 -4.35 -13.27 4.11
N GLU A 22 -4.55 -11.97 4.20
CA GLU A 22 -4.92 -11.15 3.05
C GLU A 22 -3.81 -11.18 1.99
N PRO A 23 -4.17 -11.05 0.69
CA PRO A 23 -3.17 -11.04 -0.37
C PRO A 23 -2.26 -9.82 -0.28
N GLY A 24 -1.03 -9.97 -0.76
CA GLY A 24 -0.05 -8.91 -0.82
C GLY A 24 0.76 -8.75 0.44
N LYS A 25 1.57 -7.70 0.47
CA LYS A 25 2.44 -7.32 1.59
C LYS A 25 2.09 -5.92 2.05
N VAL A 26 2.55 -5.57 3.25
CA VAL A 26 2.39 -4.22 3.79
C VAL A 26 3.64 -3.41 3.47
N TYR A 27 3.42 -2.21 2.93
CA TYR A 27 4.47 -1.26 2.61
C TYR A 27 4.19 0.05 3.31
N SER A 28 5.23 0.69 3.83
CA SER A 28 5.15 1.98 4.51
C SER A 28 6.10 2.96 3.81
N GLY A 29 5.63 4.16 3.55
CA GLY A 29 6.45 5.13 2.88
C GLY A 29 5.75 6.45 2.63
N LYS A 30 6.44 7.31 1.90
CA LYS A 30 5.95 8.63 1.53
C LYS A 30 5.24 8.55 0.19
N TYR A 31 4.00 9.01 0.17
CA TYR A 31 3.22 9.18 -1.04
C TYR A 31 3.33 10.63 -1.52
N PHE A 32 3.67 10.78 -2.78
CA PHE A 32 3.67 12.08 -3.47
C PHE A 32 2.67 12.04 -4.61
N TYR A 33 1.92 13.12 -4.81
CA TYR A 33 0.97 13.18 -5.91
C TYR A 33 0.89 14.58 -6.48
N ASN A 34 0.61 14.64 -7.78
CA ASN A 34 0.21 15.85 -8.48
C ASN A 34 -0.89 15.50 -9.48
N PHE A 35 -1.29 16.46 -10.30
CA PHE A 35 -2.39 16.21 -11.25
C PHE A 35 -2.00 15.26 -12.41
N GLU A 36 -0.72 14.97 -12.58
CA GLU A 36 -0.25 14.11 -13.68
C GLU A 36 0.26 12.75 -13.21
N SER A 37 0.81 12.68 -12.01
CA SER A 37 1.50 11.48 -11.58
C SER A 37 1.51 11.33 -10.07
N SER A 38 1.91 10.15 -9.64
CA SER A 38 2.10 9.86 -8.22
C SER A 38 3.27 8.91 -8.06
N SER A 39 3.87 8.94 -6.87
CA SER A 39 4.96 8.03 -6.54
C SER A 39 4.94 7.64 -5.07
N PHE A 40 5.63 6.57 -4.77
CA PHE A 40 5.77 6.03 -3.42
C PHE A 40 7.26 5.83 -3.15
N THR A 41 7.74 6.40 -2.04
CA THR A 41 9.12 6.22 -1.60
C THR A 41 9.10 5.39 -0.32
N PRO A 42 9.55 4.13 -0.35
CA PRO A 42 9.59 3.30 0.85
C PRO A 42 10.43 3.95 1.94
N ASP A 43 9.99 3.82 3.19
CA ASP A 43 10.71 4.37 4.34
C ASP A 43 12.15 3.86 4.37
N GLY A 44 13.08 4.77 4.69
CA GLY A 44 14.49 4.44 4.78
C GLY A 44 15.22 4.29 3.46
N THR A 45 14.55 4.59 2.34
CA THR A 45 15.15 4.53 1.00
C THR A 45 15.01 5.87 0.28
N GLN A 46 15.68 5.97 -0.87
CA GLN A 46 15.49 7.07 -1.82
C GLN A 46 14.89 6.57 -3.13
N GLU A 47 14.34 5.37 -3.12
CA GLU A 47 13.70 4.81 -4.31
C GLU A 47 12.36 5.48 -4.57
N ASN A 48 12.00 5.59 -5.83
CA ASN A 48 10.67 6.06 -6.25
C ASN A 48 10.01 4.94 -7.04
N TRP A 49 8.89 4.44 -6.49
CA TRP A 49 8.06 3.46 -7.20
C TRP A 49 6.84 4.17 -7.75
N CYS A 50 6.41 3.81 -8.93
CA CYS A 50 5.12 4.27 -9.39
C CYS A 50 4.00 3.41 -8.79
N LEU A 51 2.78 3.93 -8.82
CA LEU A 51 1.64 3.35 -8.15
C LEU A 51 0.54 3.00 -9.14
N ASP A 52 -0.15 1.90 -8.86
CA ASP A 52 -1.39 1.52 -9.52
C ASP A 52 -2.42 1.23 -8.42
N GLY A 53 -3.54 1.93 -8.44
CA GLY A 53 -4.60 1.77 -7.46
C GLY A 53 -5.16 3.11 -7.00
N ASN A 54 -6.18 3.04 -6.15
CA ASN A 54 -6.88 4.23 -5.68
C ASN A 54 -6.23 4.77 -4.41
N MET A 55 -5.63 5.95 -4.51
CA MET A 55 -4.94 6.63 -3.41
C MET A 55 -5.68 7.87 -2.92
N GLU A 56 -6.95 8.04 -3.26
CA GLU A 56 -7.71 9.23 -2.87
C GLU A 56 -7.74 9.47 -1.37
N GLN A 57 -7.74 8.41 -0.56
CA GLN A 57 -7.71 8.53 0.91
C GLN A 57 -6.46 9.24 1.42
N ALA A 58 -5.38 9.20 0.66
CA ALA A 58 -4.10 9.82 1.03
C ALA A 58 -3.99 11.26 0.53
N GLU A 59 -4.96 11.72 -0.25
CA GLU A 59 -4.90 13.05 -0.86
C GLU A 59 -5.80 14.03 -0.10
N LEU A 60 -5.41 15.28 -0.11
CA LEU A 60 -6.25 16.34 0.42
C LEU A 60 -7.37 16.63 -0.57
N PRO A 61 -8.59 16.96 -0.07
CA PRO A 61 -9.66 17.40 -0.98
C PRO A 61 -9.20 18.58 -1.82
N ALA A 62 -9.65 18.65 -3.06
CA ALA A 62 -9.23 19.69 -4.01
C ALA A 62 -9.41 21.10 -3.45
N LYS A 63 -10.52 21.34 -2.72
CA LYS A 63 -10.80 22.64 -2.11
C LYS A 63 -9.86 23.00 -0.96
N SER A 64 -9.13 22.02 -0.41
CA SER A 64 -8.19 22.24 0.68
C SER A 64 -6.75 22.38 0.20
N GLN A 65 -6.50 22.15 -1.09
CA GLN A 65 -5.15 22.21 -1.65
C GLN A 65 -4.81 23.65 -1.97
N SER A 66 -3.63 24.07 -1.52
CA SER A 66 -3.10 25.40 -1.84
C SER A 66 -2.17 25.38 -3.05
N GLY A 67 -1.92 24.22 -3.61
CA GLY A 67 -1.07 24.03 -4.78
C GLY A 67 -1.50 22.78 -5.55
N PRO A 68 -0.83 22.48 -6.68
CA PRO A 68 -1.23 21.37 -7.55
C PRO A 68 -0.78 19.99 -7.05
N TRP A 69 -0.09 19.90 -5.92
CA TRP A 69 0.50 18.65 -5.46
C TRP A 69 0.56 18.58 -3.93
N GLY A 70 0.76 17.39 -3.44
CA GLY A 70 0.81 17.16 -2.02
C GLY A 70 1.58 15.90 -1.67
N THR A 71 1.74 15.67 -0.38
CA THR A 71 2.39 14.49 0.18
C THR A 71 1.63 13.95 1.38
N ALA A 72 1.88 12.67 1.69
CA ALA A 72 1.40 12.06 2.92
C ALA A 72 2.30 10.88 3.24
N HIS A 73 2.33 10.48 4.51
CA HIS A 73 2.91 9.18 4.88
C HIS A 73 1.81 8.14 4.87
N VAL A 74 2.02 7.04 4.15
CA VAL A 74 0.99 6.02 3.97
C VAL A 74 1.51 4.65 4.34
N VAL A 75 0.60 3.83 4.84
CA VAL A 75 0.79 2.40 4.99
C VAL A 75 -0.23 1.73 4.10
N VAL A 76 0.21 0.90 3.19
CA VAL A 76 -0.65 0.26 2.20
C VAL A 76 -0.38 -1.24 2.14
N ARG A 77 -1.39 -1.97 1.71
CA ARG A 77 -1.25 -3.37 1.34
C ARG A 77 -1.27 -3.45 -0.18
N GLY A 78 -0.32 -4.17 -0.74
CA GLY A 78 -0.23 -4.26 -2.18
C GLY A 78 0.75 -5.32 -2.65
N GLN A 79 1.06 -5.26 -3.92
CA GLN A 79 1.97 -6.18 -4.57
C GLN A 79 2.98 -5.40 -5.40
N LEU A 80 4.25 -5.64 -5.13
CA LEU A 80 5.34 -5.03 -5.89
C LEU A 80 5.60 -5.84 -7.16
N SER A 81 5.77 -5.16 -8.27
CA SER A 81 6.14 -5.78 -9.54
C SER A 81 7.55 -6.35 -9.50
N PRO A 82 7.88 -7.28 -10.41
CA PRO A 82 9.29 -7.59 -10.68
C PRO A 82 10.04 -6.34 -11.16
N PRO A 83 11.37 -6.30 -11.06
CA PRO A 83 12.13 -5.19 -11.63
C PRO A 83 11.87 -5.03 -13.12
N GLY A 84 11.77 -3.80 -13.58
CA GLY A 84 11.48 -3.53 -14.99
C GLY A 84 11.50 -2.04 -15.29
N HIS A 85 10.70 -1.65 -16.27
CA HIS A 85 10.51 -0.26 -16.67
C HIS A 85 9.02 0.03 -16.64
N TYR A 86 8.59 0.83 -15.68
CA TYR A 86 7.17 1.06 -15.42
C TYR A 86 6.84 2.54 -15.49
N CYS A 87 5.56 2.80 -15.76
CA CYS A 87 4.96 4.11 -15.77
C CYS A 87 5.54 5.05 -16.82
N ASN A 88 5.41 6.33 -16.61
CA ASN A 88 5.72 7.35 -17.63
C ASN A 88 7.18 7.22 -18.10
N LEU A 89 7.37 7.00 -19.38
CA LEU A 89 8.68 6.83 -20.04
C LEU A 89 9.51 5.67 -19.47
N GLY A 90 8.87 4.73 -18.75
CA GLY A 90 9.59 3.62 -18.15
C GLY A 90 10.54 4.01 -17.04
N GLY A 91 10.31 5.15 -16.38
CA GLY A 91 11.24 5.74 -15.42
C GLY A 91 11.32 5.07 -14.07
N SER A 92 10.35 4.22 -13.73
CA SER A 92 10.32 3.54 -12.43
C SER A 92 10.75 2.09 -12.58
N LYS A 93 11.66 1.65 -11.71
CA LYS A 93 12.12 0.27 -11.69
C LYS A 93 11.06 -0.69 -11.17
N TYR A 94 10.18 -0.20 -10.29
CA TYR A 94 9.11 -0.99 -9.69
C TYR A 94 7.79 -0.24 -9.78
N MET A 95 6.71 -1.01 -9.86
CA MET A 95 5.35 -0.52 -9.71
C MET A 95 4.70 -1.23 -8.53
N LEU A 96 4.11 -0.45 -7.63
CA LEU A 96 3.37 -0.98 -6.48
C LEU A 96 1.88 -0.93 -6.81
N LYS A 97 1.28 -2.11 -6.91
CA LYS A 97 -0.16 -2.23 -7.06
C LYS A 97 -0.80 -2.20 -5.68
N VAL A 98 -1.56 -1.16 -5.40
CA VAL A 98 -2.17 -0.95 -4.09
C VAL A 98 -3.55 -1.59 -4.06
N PHE A 99 -3.75 -2.50 -3.10
CA PHE A 99 -5.04 -3.15 -2.87
C PHE A 99 -5.85 -2.41 -1.81
N LYS A 100 -5.17 -1.84 -0.83
CA LYS A 100 -5.83 -1.18 0.30
C LYS A 100 -4.90 -0.16 0.93
N VAL A 101 -5.44 1.01 1.24
CA VAL A 101 -4.77 2.00 2.08
C VAL A 101 -5.13 1.69 3.53
N ILE A 102 -4.13 1.37 4.35
CA ILE A 102 -4.32 0.95 5.74
C ILE A 102 -4.32 2.16 6.66
N ASP A 103 -3.36 3.07 6.47
CA ASP A 103 -3.22 4.24 7.33
C ASP A 103 -2.64 5.40 6.52
N VAL A 104 -3.05 6.62 6.91
CA VAL A 104 -2.55 7.85 6.29
C VAL A 104 -2.28 8.86 7.40
N THR A 105 -1.08 9.41 7.40
CA THR A 105 -0.68 10.45 8.35
C THR A 105 0.06 11.56 7.58
N ASP A 106 0.23 12.70 8.23
CA ASP A 106 1.06 13.80 7.73
C ASP A 106 0.68 14.25 6.32
N ARG A 107 -0.62 14.43 6.09
CA ARG A 107 -1.10 14.99 4.82
C ARG A 107 -0.70 16.45 4.70
N GLN A 108 -0.02 16.80 3.63
CA GLN A 108 0.44 18.16 3.38
C GLN A 108 0.17 18.56 1.94
N ALA A 109 -0.37 19.76 1.76
CA ALA A 109 -0.39 20.41 0.45
C ALA A 109 0.95 21.12 0.25
N GLN A 110 1.52 20.99 -0.94
CA GLN A 110 2.77 21.66 -1.26
C GLN A 110 2.45 22.91 -2.07
N ALA A 111 2.73 24.06 -1.49
CA ALA A 111 2.62 25.35 -2.18
C ALA A 111 3.93 25.64 -2.93
N ASN A 112 3.80 26.26 -4.08
CA ASN A 112 4.96 26.71 -4.84
C ASN A 112 5.61 27.93 -4.18
#